data_ea559e7bda8d526c1dda5e2ec9bb01fc
#
_entry.id   ea559e7bda8d526c1dda5e2ec9bb01fc
#
_cell.length_a   1.000
_cell.length_b   1.000
_cell.length_c   1.000
_cell.angle_alpha   90.00
_cell.angle_beta   90.00
_cell.angle_gamma   90.00
#
_symmetry.space_group_name_H-M   'P 1'
#
loop_
_entity.id
_entity.type
_entity.pdbx_description
1 polymer ?
#
loop_
_entity_poly.entity_id
_entity_poly.type
_entity_poly.pdbx_seq_one_letter_code
_entity_poly.pdbx_strand_id
1 'polypeptide(L)' 'MSKRCKARNRVIAELDFITSMAQNLREVVDDANWSNEVWEQKAKVLKEVQNTIVDFLKDIDKDEYSQKK' A
#
# COMPACT_ATOMS: atom_id res chain seq x y z
N MET A 1 11.39 -1.60 -25.14
CA MET A 1 10.67 -1.24 -23.95
C MET A 1 9.55 -0.27 -24.24
N SER A 2 8.41 -0.60 -23.82
CA SER A 2 7.24 0.18 -24.11
C SER A 2 7.10 1.37 -23.14
N LYS A 3 6.66 2.50 -23.65
CA LYS A 3 6.41 3.66 -22.81
C LYS A 3 5.30 3.42 -21.82
N ARG A 4 4.36 2.53 -22.16
CA ARG A 4 3.28 2.20 -21.25
C ARG A 4 3.80 1.69 -19.93
N CYS A 5 4.98 1.11 -19.93
CA CYS A 5 5.52 0.48 -18.74
C CYS A 5 6.00 1.50 -17.72
N LYS A 6 6.13 2.76 -18.11
CA LYS A 6 6.63 3.76 -17.17
C LYS A 6 5.69 3.93 -15.98
N ALA A 7 4.41 4.07 -16.24
CA ALA A 7 3.47 4.25 -15.15
C ALA A 7 3.36 2.99 -14.30
N ARG A 8 3.40 1.83 -14.93
CA ARG A 8 3.39 0.59 -14.19
C ARG A 8 4.62 0.46 -13.31
N ASN A 9 5.77 0.82 -13.85
CA ASN A 9 7.00 0.78 -13.07
C ASN A 9 6.94 1.76 -11.90
N ARG A 10 6.27 2.88 -12.09
CA ARG A 10 6.07 3.82 -11.01
C ARG A 10 5.25 3.21 -9.89
N VAL A 11 4.21 2.46 -10.25
CA VAL A 11 3.39 1.79 -9.25
C VAL A 11 4.22 0.79 -8.46
N ILE A 12 5.05 0.02 -9.16
CA ILE A 12 5.90 -0.95 -8.50
C ILE A 12 6.85 -0.25 -7.52
N ALA A 13 7.45 0.84 -7.96
CA ALA A 13 8.37 1.58 -7.10
C ALA A 13 7.67 2.13 -5.88
N GLU A 14 6.45 2.64 -6.05
CA GLU A 14 5.70 3.16 -4.92
C GLU A 14 5.35 2.04 -3.93
N LEU A 15 4.99 0.88 -4.45
CA LEU A 15 4.69 -0.24 -3.56
C LEU A 15 5.93 -0.70 -2.80
N ASP A 16 7.08 -0.71 -3.46
CA ASP A 16 8.32 -1.05 -2.78
C ASP A 16 8.63 -0.05 -1.68
N PHE A 17 8.41 1.21 -1.96
CA PHE A 17 8.64 2.26 -0.97
C PHE A 17 7.71 2.10 0.22
N ILE A 18 6.44 1.84 -0.05
CA ILE A 18 5.46 1.64 1.02
C ILE A 18 5.85 0.43 1.86
N THR A 19 6.27 -0.64 1.21
CA THR A 19 6.67 -1.84 1.92
C THR A 19 7.85 -1.57 2.85
N SER A 20 8.86 -0.85 2.35
CA SER A 20 10.02 -0.50 3.17
C SER A 20 9.62 0.36 4.36
N MET A 21 8.79 1.35 4.12
CA MET A 21 8.37 2.23 5.20
C MET A 21 7.54 1.47 6.22
N ALA A 22 6.70 0.56 5.76
CA ALA A 22 5.89 -0.22 6.67
C ALA A 22 6.76 -1.09 7.57
N GLN A 23 7.80 -1.68 7.00
CA GLN A 23 8.73 -2.48 7.80
C GLN A 23 9.47 -1.63 8.82
N ASN A 24 9.93 -0.46 8.40
CA ASN A 24 10.62 0.44 9.33
C ASN A 24 9.69 0.85 10.46
N LEU A 25 8.46 1.17 10.12
CA LEU A 25 7.48 1.56 11.12
C LEU A 25 7.22 0.41 12.09
N ARG A 26 7.09 -0.79 11.57
CA ARG A 26 6.82 -1.95 12.42
C ARG A 26 7.94 -2.14 13.45
N GLU A 27 9.16 -1.85 13.06
CA GLU A 27 10.30 -2.03 13.95
C GLU A 27 10.31 -1.05 15.11
N VAL A 28 9.76 0.14 14.89
CA VAL A 28 9.81 1.17 15.95
C VAL A 28 8.51 1.29 16.71
N VAL A 29 7.45 0.60 16.28
CA VAL A 29 6.15 0.72 16.93
C VAL A 29 6.22 0.29 18.38
N ASP A 30 6.97 -0.77 18.67
CA ASP A 30 7.04 -1.31 20.01
C ASP A 30 7.69 -0.33 20.98
N ASP A 31 8.50 0.59 20.48
CA ASP A 31 9.18 1.56 21.32
C ASP A 31 8.34 2.79 21.61
N ALA A 32 7.28 2.99 20.87
CA ALA A 32 6.43 4.15 21.08
C ALA A 32 5.51 3.93 22.27
N ASN A 33 5.40 4.92 23.10
CA ASN A 33 4.64 4.79 24.34
C ASN A 33 3.40 5.68 24.28
N TRP A 34 2.52 5.37 23.35
CA TRP A 34 1.31 6.16 23.13
C TRP A 34 0.13 5.54 23.87
N SER A 35 -0.88 6.37 24.11
CA SER A 35 -2.11 5.88 24.73
C SER A 35 -2.86 4.97 23.76
N ASN A 36 -3.73 4.16 24.34
CA ASN A 36 -4.53 3.25 23.53
C ASN A 36 -5.39 3.99 22.51
N GLU A 37 -5.89 5.17 22.90
CA GLU A 37 -6.73 5.95 22.00
C GLU A 37 -5.98 6.39 20.75
N VAL A 38 -4.72 6.79 20.94
CA VAL A 38 -3.90 7.19 19.79
C VAL A 38 -3.66 5.98 18.89
N TRP A 39 -3.34 4.85 19.51
CA TRP A 39 -3.11 3.64 18.72
C TRP A 39 -4.35 3.24 17.92
N GLU A 40 -5.54 3.39 18.51
CA GLU A 40 -6.75 3.04 17.79
C GLU A 40 -6.95 3.93 16.58
N GLN A 41 -6.64 5.22 16.71
CA GLN A 41 -6.74 6.11 15.58
C GLN A 41 -5.77 5.75 14.47
N LYS A 42 -4.55 5.38 14.86
CA LYS A 42 -3.56 4.97 13.86
C LYS A 42 -3.98 3.68 13.16
N ALA A 43 -4.59 2.76 13.93
CA ALA A 43 -5.06 1.53 13.33
C ALA A 43 -6.13 1.78 12.28
N LYS A 44 -7.01 2.74 12.53
CA LYS A 44 -8.04 3.06 11.55
C LYS A 44 -7.44 3.57 10.25
N VAL A 45 -6.43 4.42 10.35
CA VAL A 45 -5.77 4.94 9.16
C VAL A 45 -5.15 3.80 8.36
N LEU A 46 -4.49 2.90 9.04
CA LEU A 46 -3.86 1.77 8.35
C LEU A 46 -4.91 0.85 7.72
N LYS A 47 -6.06 0.72 8.35
CA LYS A 47 -7.12 -0.09 7.78
C LYS A 47 -7.59 0.50 6.45
N GLU A 48 -7.65 1.82 6.36
CA GLU A 48 -8.03 2.47 5.13
C GLU A 48 -7.00 2.22 4.02
N VAL A 49 -5.73 2.20 4.39
CA VAL A 49 -4.69 1.88 3.42
C VAL A 49 -4.86 0.44 2.93
N GLN A 50 -5.17 -0.47 3.84
CA GLN A 50 -5.43 -1.86 3.44
C GLN A 50 -6.57 -1.94 2.45
N ASN A 51 -7.65 -1.20 2.70
CA ASN A 51 -8.80 -1.23 1.81
C ASN A 51 -8.43 -0.75 0.41
N THR A 52 -7.59 0.26 0.34
CA THR A 52 -7.12 0.76 -0.95
C THR A 52 -6.36 -0.33 -1.70
N ILE A 53 -5.50 -1.04 -0.99
CA ILE A 53 -4.72 -2.11 -1.60
C ILE A 53 -5.62 -3.26 -2.03
N VAL A 54 -6.61 -3.59 -1.21
CA VAL A 54 -7.56 -4.65 -1.55
C VAL A 54 -8.32 -4.29 -2.82
N ASP A 55 -8.76 -3.03 -2.92
CA ASP A 55 -9.47 -2.59 -4.12
C ASP A 55 -8.58 -2.69 -5.36
N PHE A 56 -7.32 -2.33 -5.21
CA PHE A 56 -6.36 -2.46 -6.29
C PHE A 56 -6.23 -3.91 -6.74
N LEU A 57 -6.13 -4.80 -5.77
CA LEU A 57 -6.04 -6.23 -6.07
C LEU A 57 -7.28 -6.74 -6.79
N LYS A 58 -8.43 -6.25 -6.39
CA LYS A 58 -9.67 -6.64 -7.06
C LYS A 58 -9.70 -6.17 -8.51
N ASP A 59 -9.20 -4.97 -8.75
CA ASP A 59 -9.15 -4.45 -10.11
C ASP A 59 -8.25 -5.33 -10.99
N ILE A 60 -7.12 -5.74 -10.46
CA ILE A 60 -6.21 -6.61 -11.20
C ILE A 60 -6.86 -7.97 -11.45
N ASP A 61 -7.54 -8.47 -10.44
CA ASP A 61 -8.18 -9.78 -10.54
C ASP A 61 -9.28 -9.78 -11.59
N LYS A 62 -10.05 -8.71 -11.68
CA LYS A 62 -11.08 -8.59 -12.70
C LYS A 62 -10.49 -8.35 -14.08
N ASP A 63 -9.31 -7.81 -14.13
CA ASP A 63 -8.63 -7.53 -15.39
C ASP A 63 -9.46 -6.61 -16.28
N GLU A 64 -10.16 -5.68 -15.66
CA GLU A 64 -11.06 -4.78 -16.38
C GLU A 64 -10.33 -3.79 -17.25
N TYR A 65 -9.15 -3.39 -16.81
CA TYR A 65 -8.40 -2.35 -17.49
C TYR A 65 -7.33 -2.90 -18.39
N SER A 66 -7.26 -4.20 -18.51
CA SER A 66 -6.22 -4.82 -19.32
C SER A 66 -6.46 -4.56 -20.79
N GLN A 67 -5.39 -4.27 -21.49
CA GLN A 67 -5.45 -4.05 -22.92
C GLN A 67 -5.16 -5.34 -23.63
N LYS A 68 -6.17 -5.88 -24.25
CA LYS A 68 -5.98 -7.13 -24.97
C LYS A 68 -5.43 -6.88 -26.34
N LYS A 69 -4.64 -7.77 -26.79
CA LYS A 69 -4.09 -7.63 -28.13
C LYS A 69 -4.90 -8.37 -29.12
#